data_799a3e994522982cc3a089a3c6985742
#
_entry.id   799a3e994522982cc3a089a3c6985742
#
_cell.length_a   1.000
_cell.length_b   1.000
_cell.length_c   1.000
_cell.angle_alpha   90.00
_cell.angle_beta   90.00
_cell.angle_gamma   90.00
#
_symmetry.space_group_name_H-M   'P 1'
#
loop_
_entity.id
_entity.type
_entity.pdbx_description
1 polymer ?
#
loop_
_entity_poly.entity_id
_entity_poly.type
_entity_poly.pdbx_seq_one_letter_code
_entity_poly.pdbx_strand_id
1 'polypeptide(L)'
;MATRRRPVCCGLFSSSARFRVSFRHLVGAGADNADVERRIEQGTKDKAQTNANGGRGGRRKGDDIAERLLEAVEGVRRLLPALHVDSACRHVAQQLWRAVTGGGANYEEARGAESSPDFVHKVRLATKELREAHYWLRVVQRSDWVRAGAADRVVDELDQLVAILVVSARTAKSRET
;
A
#
# COMPACT_ATOMS: atom_id res chain seq x y z
N MET A 1 5.25 -47.51 37.54
CA MET A 1 4.26 -46.92 36.60
C MET A 1 4.99 -46.06 35.62
N ALA A 2 5.07 -46.52 34.37
CA ALA A 2 5.95 -45.95 33.35
C ALA A 2 5.17 -45.01 32.44
N THR A 3 5.54 -43.73 32.40
CA THR A 3 5.03 -42.73 31.49
C THR A 3 5.81 -42.79 30.18
N ARG A 4 5.16 -43.26 29.15
CA ARG A 4 5.70 -43.31 27.79
C ARG A 4 5.72 -41.92 27.16
N ARG A 5 6.89 -41.38 26.89
CA ARG A 5 7.11 -40.24 25.99
C ARG A 5 7.03 -40.70 24.54
N ARG A 6 6.20 -40.05 23.73
CA ARG A 6 6.15 -40.24 22.28
C ARG A 6 7.27 -39.44 21.60
N PRO A 7 7.94 -39.99 20.58
CA PRO A 7 8.98 -39.26 19.86
C PRO A 7 8.40 -38.28 18.87
N VAL A 8 9.03 -37.09 18.80
CA VAL A 8 8.81 -36.06 17.80
C VAL A 8 9.47 -36.54 16.50
N CYS A 9 8.67 -36.80 15.49
CA CYS A 9 9.19 -37.11 14.16
C CYS A 9 9.65 -35.80 13.48
N CYS A 10 10.95 -35.64 13.42
CA CYS A 10 11.64 -34.70 12.56
C CYS A 10 11.58 -35.25 11.11
N GLY A 11 10.67 -34.70 10.30
CA GLY A 11 10.55 -35.01 8.88
C GLY A 11 11.20 -33.91 8.06
N LEU A 12 12.44 -34.13 7.63
CA LEU A 12 13.06 -33.42 6.50
C LEU A 12 12.19 -33.61 5.26
N PHE A 13 11.66 -32.55 4.73
CA PHE A 13 11.12 -32.52 3.37
C PHE A 13 11.89 -31.46 2.54
N SER A 14 13.00 -31.96 2.00
CA SER A 14 13.65 -31.38 0.84
C SER A 14 12.86 -31.84 -0.39
N SER A 15 12.17 -30.92 -1.06
CA SER A 15 11.85 -31.10 -2.47
C SER A 15 11.57 -29.78 -3.13
N SER A 16 12.55 -29.39 -3.91
CA SER A 16 12.53 -28.33 -4.91
C SER A 16 11.52 -28.72 -6.00
N ALA A 17 10.30 -28.24 -5.91
CA ALA A 17 9.35 -28.27 -7.02
C ALA A 17 9.13 -26.82 -7.50
N ARG A 18 9.84 -26.46 -8.57
CA ARG A 18 9.59 -25.27 -9.35
C ARG A 18 8.19 -25.38 -9.99
N PHE A 19 7.21 -24.77 -9.37
CA PHE A 19 5.89 -24.61 -9.98
C PHE A 19 6.00 -23.50 -11.03
N ARG A 20 6.36 -23.90 -12.26
CA ARG A 20 6.18 -23.06 -13.45
C ARG A 20 4.69 -23.04 -13.76
N VAL A 21 3.97 -22.04 -13.21
CA VAL A 21 2.63 -21.74 -13.71
C VAL A 21 2.79 -21.14 -15.09
N SER A 22 2.40 -21.94 -16.09
CA SER A 22 2.34 -21.50 -17.48
C SER A 22 1.23 -20.46 -17.63
N PHE A 23 1.61 -19.20 -17.76
CA PHE A 23 0.73 -18.03 -17.95
C PHE A 23 0.17 -17.96 -19.38
N ARG A 24 -0.13 -19.11 -19.98
CA ARG A 24 -0.42 -19.21 -21.42
C ARG A 24 -1.90 -19.25 -21.80
N HIS A 25 -2.84 -18.99 -20.87
CA HIS A 25 -4.28 -19.18 -21.18
C HIS A 25 -5.21 -18.02 -20.79
N LEU A 26 -4.71 -16.80 -20.65
CA LEU A 26 -5.60 -15.65 -20.37
C LEU A 26 -5.30 -14.37 -21.17
N VAL A 27 -4.62 -14.47 -22.32
CA VAL A 27 -4.50 -13.31 -23.23
C VAL A 27 -4.97 -13.79 -24.59
N GLY A 28 -6.09 -13.21 -25.04
CA GLY A 28 -6.64 -13.42 -26.37
C GLY A 28 -5.58 -13.14 -27.44
N ALA A 29 -5.60 -13.96 -28.47
CA ALA A 29 -4.69 -13.93 -29.63
C ALA A 29 -4.56 -12.51 -30.20
N GLY A 30 -3.33 -11.99 -30.33
CA GLY A 30 -3.06 -10.92 -31.27
C GLY A 30 -2.08 -9.80 -30.88
N ALA A 31 -1.28 -9.93 -29.82
CA ALA A 31 -0.15 -9.01 -29.63
C ALA A 31 1.12 -9.80 -29.33
N ASP A 32 2.14 -9.63 -30.18
CA ASP A 32 3.44 -10.24 -29.96
C ASP A 32 4.04 -9.72 -28.65
N ASN A 33 4.58 -10.64 -27.85
CA ASN A 33 5.20 -10.36 -26.54
C ASN A 33 6.30 -9.27 -26.66
N ALA A 34 6.93 -9.17 -27.81
CA ALA A 34 7.93 -8.16 -28.15
C ALA A 34 7.33 -6.72 -28.26
N ASP A 35 6.05 -6.59 -28.60
CA ASP A 35 5.38 -5.28 -28.67
C ASP A 35 4.95 -4.79 -27.28
N VAL A 36 4.62 -5.71 -26.39
CA VAL A 36 4.32 -5.38 -24.98
C VAL A 36 5.60 -4.95 -24.26
N GLU A 37 6.69 -5.66 -24.45
CA GLU A 37 7.99 -5.29 -23.87
C GLU A 37 8.51 -3.95 -24.40
N ARG A 38 8.41 -3.69 -25.71
CA ARG A 38 8.77 -2.38 -26.31
C ARG A 38 7.91 -1.24 -25.77
N ARG A 39 6.62 -1.45 -25.51
CA ARG A 39 5.72 -0.46 -24.89
C ARG A 39 6.08 -0.17 -23.45
N ILE A 40 6.48 -1.19 -22.69
CA ILE A 40 6.93 -1.04 -21.29
C ILE A 40 8.26 -0.27 -21.24
N GLU A 41 9.21 -0.60 -22.13
CA GLU A 41 10.49 0.11 -22.21
C GLU A 41 10.34 1.55 -22.70
N GLN A 42 9.44 1.81 -23.64
CA GLN A 42 9.16 3.15 -24.13
C GLN A 42 8.49 3.98 -23.03
N GLY A 43 7.48 3.45 -22.33
CA GLY A 43 6.81 4.11 -21.22
C GLY A 43 7.71 4.39 -20.01
N THR A 44 8.77 3.59 -19.80
CA THR A 44 9.79 3.87 -18.76
C THR A 44 10.78 4.94 -19.20
N LYS A 45 11.14 5.01 -20.48
CA LYS A 45 12.00 6.07 -21.04
C LYS A 45 11.29 7.42 -21.06
N ASP A 46 10.01 7.44 -21.44
CA ASP A 46 9.18 8.66 -21.44
C ASP A 46 8.97 9.20 -20.03
N LYS A 47 8.77 8.34 -19.02
CA LYS A 47 8.72 8.75 -17.60
C LYS A 47 10.06 9.29 -17.08
N ALA A 48 11.18 8.73 -17.51
CA ALA A 48 12.50 9.23 -17.14
C ALA A 48 12.80 10.59 -17.81
N GLN A 49 12.32 10.81 -19.02
CA GLN A 49 12.53 12.06 -19.77
C GLN A 49 11.61 13.20 -19.30
N THR A 50 10.37 12.88 -18.86
CA THR A 50 9.46 13.86 -18.24
C THR A 50 9.94 14.31 -16.86
N ASN A 51 10.62 13.45 -16.10
CA ASN A 51 11.23 13.83 -14.81
C ASN A 51 12.51 14.70 -15.01
N ALA A 52 13.21 14.60 -16.13
CA ALA A 52 14.36 15.45 -16.43
C ALA A 52 13.98 16.84 -16.97
N ASN A 53 12.78 16.99 -17.53
CA ASN A 53 12.26 18.24 -18.11
C ASN A 53 11.17 18.91 -17.24
N GLY A 54 11.07 18.53 -15.93
CA GLY A 54 10.19 19.15 -14.94
C GLY A 54 10.51 20.63 -14.78
N GLY A 55 10.01 21.42 -15.73
CA GLY A 55 9.95 22.88 -15.62
C GLY A 55 9.33 23.24 -14.28
N ARG A 56 9.84 24.31 -13.64
CA ARG A 56 9.42 24.96 -12.41
C ARG A 56 7.92 25.27 -12.35
N GLY A 57 7.08 24.26 -12.43
CA GLY A 57 5.69 24.31 -11.96
C GLY A 57 5.76 24.35 -10.44
N GLY A 58 5.42 25.49 -9.83
CA GLY A 58 5.50 25.70 -8.41
C GLY A 58 4.79 24.53 -7.68
N ARG A 59 5.52 23.85 -6.82
CA ARG A 59 5.01 22.73 -6.00
C ARG A 59 3.80 23.23 -5.23
N ARG A 60 2.64 22.63 -5.45
CA ARG A 60 1.41 23.01 -4.75
C ARG A 60 1.53 22.60 -3.29
N LYS A 61 0.90 23.37 -2.41
CA LYS A 61 0.85 23.03 -0.99
C LYS A 61 0.24 21.63 -0.81
N GLY A 62 0.96 20.75 -0.13
CA GLY A 62 0.52 19.37 0.14
C GLY A 62 0.91 18.34 -0.92
N ASP A 63 1.64 18.71 -1.99
CA ASP A 63 2.15 17.73 -2.98
C ASP A 63 3.08 16.70 -2.32
N ASP A 64 3.83 17.11 -1.32
CA ASP A 64 4.71 16.23 -0.54
C ASP A 64 3.93 15.17 0.25
N ILE A 65 2.79 15.54 0.81
CA ILE A 65 1.91 14.61 1.53
C ILE A 65 1.24 13.65 0.55
N ALA A 66 0.78 14.16 -0.60
CA ALA A 66 0.18 13.35 -1.66
C ALA A 66 1.16 12.28 -2.16
N GLU A 67 2.41 12.65 -2.41
CA GLU A 67 3.44 11.71 -2.85
C GLU A 67 3.75 10.65 -1.78
N ARG A 68 3.86 11.05 -0.52
CA ARG A 68 4.04 10.12 0.60
C ARG A 68 2.87 9.14 0.75
N LEU A 69 1.64 9.59 0.49
CA LEU A 69 0.46 8.72 0.47
C LEU A 69 0.53 7.69 -0.66
N LEU A 70 0.99 8.10 -1.86
CA LEU A 70 1.23 7.18 -2.97
C LEU A 70 2.33 6.17 -2.65
N GLU A 71 3.43 6.59 -2.02
CA GLU A 71 4.49 5.68 -1.55
C GLU A 71 3.97 4.68 -0.51
N ALA A 72 3.08 5.09 0.39
CA ALA A 72 2.45 4.20 1.37
C ALA A 72 1.53 3.16 0.68
N VAL A 73 0.73 3.58 -0.31
CA VAL A 73 -0.10 2.67 -1.14
C VAL A 73 0.78 1.65 -1.85
N GLU A 74 1.89 2.09 -2.47
CA GLU A 74 2.82 1.20 -3.14
C GLU A 74 3.53 0.25 -2.15
N GLY A 75 3.86 0.73 -0.96
CA GLY A 75 4.39 -0.10 0.12
C GLY A 75 3.44 -1.23 0.51
N VAL A 76 2.16 -0.92 0.69
CA VAL A 76 1.10 -1.93 0.95
C VAL A 76 0.98 -2.89 -0.23
N ARG A 77 0.93 -2.38 -1.47
CA ARG A 77 0.83 -3.22 -2.67
C ARG A 77 1.89 -4.31 -2.74
N ARG A 78 3.12 -4.00 -2.29
CA ARG A 78 4.24 -4.97 -2.25
C ARG A 78 4.03 -6.09 -1.23
N LEU A 79 3.23 -5.87 -0.19
CA LEU A 79 2.90 -6.89 0.81
C LEU A 79 1.78 -7.83 0.35
N LEU A 80 0.86 -7.37 -0.51
CA LEU A 80 -0.34 -8.12 -0.91
C LEU A 80 -0.06 -9.53 -1.44
N PRO A 81 0.99 -9.80 -2.25
CA PRO A 81 1.26 -11.15 -2.75
C PRO A 81 1.49 -12.18 -1.65
N ALA A 82 2.01 -11.77 -0.48
CA ALA A 82 2.21 -12.65 0.67
C ALA A 82 0.92 -12.87 1.49
N LEU A 83 -0.09 -12.01 1.29
CA LEU A 83 -1.34 -12.01 2.06
C LEU A 83 -2.46 -12.81 1.38
N HIS A 84 -2.16 -14.04 0.91
CA HIS A 84 -3.13 -14.91 0.24
C HIS A 84 -3.18 -16.33 0.80
N VAL A 85 -2.59 -16.54 1.99
CA VAL A 85 -2.39 -17.89 2.54
C VAL A 85 -3.72 -18.56 2.89
N ASP A 86 -4.61 -17.84 3.61
CA ASP A 86 -5.90 -18.33 4.05
C ASP A 86 -7.01 -17.27 3.90
N SER A 87 -8.23 -17.59 4.36
CA SER A 87 -9.37 -16.69 4.25
C SER A 87 -9.25 -15.45 5.15
N ALA A 88 -8.67 -15.58 6.35
CA ALA A 88 -8.47 -14.47 7.27
C ALA A 88 -7.42 -13.50 6.72
N CYS A 89 -6.31 -14.04 6.20
CA CYS A 89 -5.25 -13.30 5.54
C CYS A 89 -5.79 -12.50 4.34
N ARG A 90 -6.58 -13.13 3.46
CA ARG A 90 -7.22 -12.45 2.32
C ARG A 90 -8.20 -11.35 2.75
N HIS A 91 -8.96 -11.58 3.82
CA HIS A 91 -9.84 -10.55 4.37
C HIS A 91 -9.04 -9.31 4.82
N VAL A 92 -7.98 -9.52 5.59
CA VAL A 92 -7.08 -8.45 6.05
C VAL A 92 -6.45 -7.71 4.87
N ALA A 93 -5.98 -8.44 3.85
CA ALA A 93 -5.41 -7.85 2.63
C ALA A 93 -6.40 -6.90 1.92
N GLN A 94 -7.68 -7.30 1.81
CA GLN A 94 -8.74 -6.48 1.20
C GLN A 94 -9.03 -5.22 2.02
N GLN A 95 -9.16 -5.34 3.34
CA GLN A 95 -9.42 -4.21 4.22
C GLN A 95 -8.26 -3.23 4.21
N LEU A 96 -7.02 -3.73 4.31
CA LEU A 96 -5.81 -2.93 4.25
C LEU A 96 -5.69 -2.15 2.93
N TRP A 97 -5.92 -2.84 1.81
CA TRP A 97 -5.87 -2.20 0.49
C TRP A 97 -6.91 -1.10 0.34
N ARG A 98 -8.17 -1.38 0.73
CA ARG A 98 -9.27 -0.41 0.69
C ARG A 98 -8.99 0.80 1.57
N ALA A 99 -8.50 0.58 2.78
CA ALA A 99 -8.22 1.64 3.72
C ALA A 99 -7.07 2.55 3.26
N VAL A 100 -5.94 1.99 2.81
CA VAL A 100 -4.81 2.83 2.37
C VAL A 100 -5.14 3.63 1.10
N THR A 101 -5.86 3.03 0.14
CA THR A 101 -6.28 3.74 -1.08
C THR A 101 -7.37 4.77 -0.79
N GLY A 102 -8.31 4.47 0.10
CA GLY A 102 -9.34 5.41 0.57
C GLY A 102 -8.74 6.61 1.28
N GLY A 103 -7.70 6.41 2.08
CA GLY A 103 -6.96 7.49 2.73
C GLY A 103 -6.34 8.47 1.72
N GLY A 104 -5.67 7.94 0.69
CA GLY A 104 -5.09 8.76 -0.39
C GLY A 104 -6.16 9.51 -1.19
N ALA A 105 -7.23 8.82 -1.59
CA ALA A 105 -8.33 9.41 -2.35
C ALA A 105 -9.01 10.57 -1.60
N ASN A 106 -9.36 10.37 -0.32
CA ASN A 106 -9.95 11.43 0.51
C ASN A 106 -9.01 12.63 0.71
N TYR A 107 -7.68 12.40 0.74
CA TYR A 107 -6.73 13.49 0.82
C TYR A 107 -6.67 14.30 -0.49
N GLU A 108 -6.70 13.63 -1.66
CA GLU A 108 -6.77 14.32 -2.95
C GLU A 108 -8.08 15.14 -3.09
N GLU A 109 -9.20 14.60 -2.62
CA GLU A 109 -10.46 15.37 -2.55
C GLU A 109 -10.33 16.58 -1.63
N ALA A 110 -9.66 16.45 -0.48
CA ALA A 110 -9.40 17.58 0.43
C ALA A 110 -8.58 18.68 -0.24
N ARG A 111 -7.61 18.32 -1.09
CA ARG A 111 -6.81 19.32 -1.84
C ARG A 111 -7.63 20.10 -2.86
N GLY A 112 -8.72 19.51 -3.33
CA GLY A 112 -9.71 20.17 -4.21
C GLY A 112 -10.88 20.80 -3.48
N ALA A 113 -10.89 20.84 -2.15
CA ALA A 113 -12.01 21.32 -1.35
C ALA A 113 -12.40 22.77 -1.67
N GLU A 114 -13.70 23.02 -1.78
CA GLU A 114 -14.26 24.33 -2.12
C GLU A 114 -14.30 25.28 -0.92
N SER A 115 -14.19 24.75 0.29
CA SER A 115 -14.23 25.51 1.53
C SER A 115 -13.36 24.88 2.62
N SER A 116 -13.04 25.68 3.66
CA SER A 116 -12.28 25.18 4.81
C SER A 116 -13.03 24.09 5.59
N PRO A 117 -14.34 24.17 5.87
CA PRO A 117 -15.08 23.06 6.46
C PRO A 117 -15.04 21.78 5.63
N ASP A 118 -15.15 21.87 4.32
CA ASP A 118 -15.03 20.71 3.41
C ASP A 118 -13.63 20.12 3.46
N PHE A 119 -12.59 20.94 3.38
CA PHE A 119 -11.21 20.50 3.60
C PHE A 119 -11.05 19.72 4.91
N VAL A 120 -11.51 20.31 6.03
CA VAL A 120 -11.41 19.67 7.34
C VAL A 120 -12.17 18.34 7.36
N HIS A 121 -13.35 18.28 6.75
CA HIS A 121 -14.14 17.06 6.65
C HIS A 121 -13.39 15.96 5.91
N LYS A 122 -12.89 16.26 4.72
CA LYS A 122 -12.15 15.31 3.86
C LYS A 122 -10.84 14.84 4.49
N VAL A 123 -10.06 15.74 5.09
CA VAL A 123 -8.84 15.37 5.84
C VAL A 123 -9.15 14.44 7.01
N ARG A 124 -10.27 14.62 7.70
CA ARG A 124 -10.69 13.72 8.77
C ARG A 124 -11.09 12.34 8.24
N LEU A 125 -11.75 12.27 7.09
CA LEU A 125 -12.03 10.99 6.43
C LEU A 125 -10.73 10.28 6.06
N ALA A 126 -9.81 10.97 5.38
CA ALA A 126 -8.48 10.44 5.07
C ALA A 126 -7.76 9.90 6.34
N THR A 127 -7.81 10.67 7.44
CA THR A 127 -7.22 10.25 8.71
C THR A 127 -7.84 8.97 9.27
N LYS A 128 -9.18 8.80 9.16
CA LYS A 128 -9.86 7.58 9.61
C LYS A 128 -9.41 6.36 8.81
N GLU A 129 -9.39 6.48 7.49
CA GLU A 129 -8.95 5.42 6.58
C GLU A 129 -7.48 5.03 6.85
N LEU A 130 -6.58 5.99 7.01
CA LEU A 130 -5.17 5.69 7.31
C LEU A 130 -4.98 5.04 8.69
N ARG A 131 -5.80 5.38 9.68
CA ARG A 131 -5.79 4.68 10.98
C ARG A 131 -6.27 3.25 10.86
N GLU A 132 -7.27 3.00 10.02
CA GLU A 132 -7.73 1.64 9.71
C GLU A 132 -6.61 0.85 9.00
N ALA A 133 -5.96 1.44 7.99
CA ALA A 133 -4.81 0.82 7.32
C ALA A 133 -3.67 0.51 8.29
N HIS A 134 -3.33 1.44 9.17
CA HIS A 134 -2.33 1.25 10.22
C HIS A 134 -2.70 0.11 11.17
N TYR A 135 -3.97 0.00 11.58
CA TYR A 135 -4.46 -1.12 12.39
C TYR A 135 -4.25 -2.47 11.66
N TRP A 136 -4.64 -2.57 10.40
CA TRP A 136 -4.48 -3.81 9.62
C TRP A 136 -3.03 -4.18 9.39
N LEU A 137 -2.14 -3.20 9.16
CA LEU A 137 -0.70 -3.45 9.08
C LEU A 137 -0.13 -4.01 10.39
N ARG A 138 -0.60 -3.54 11.53
CA ARG A 138 -0.19 -4.10 12.83
C ARG A 138 -0.69 -5.52 13.03
N VAL A 139 -1.86 -5.88 12.47
CA VAL A 139 -2.31 -7.28 12.41
C VAL A 139 -1.33 -8.10 11.57
N VAL A 140 -0.96 -7.61 10.38
CA VAL A 140 0.01 -8.26 9.48
C VAL A 140 1.37 -8.45 10.16
N GLN A 141 1.88 -7.44 10.88
CA GLN A 141 3.15 -7.54 11.61
C GLN A 141 3.16 -8.63 12.70
N ARG A 142 1.99 -8.86 13.33
CA ARG A 142 1.85 -9.85 14.42
C ARG A 142 1.45 -11.24 13.94
N SER A 143 1.12 -11.34 12.68
CA SER A 143 0.82 -12.60 12.01
C SER A 143 2.05 -13.03 11.23
N ASP A 144 2.40 -14.30 11.23
CA ASP A 144 3.56 -14.82 10.47
C ASP A 144 3.27 -14.92 8.96
N TRP A 145 2.42 -14.01 8.42
CA TRP A 145 2.04 -13.99 7.01
C TRP A 145 3.08 -13.33 6.11
N VAL A 146 3.88 -12.44 6.67
CA VAL A 146 4.95 -11.75 5.94
C VAL A 146 6.26 -11.93 6.70
N ARG A 147 7.38 -11.77 5.99
CA ARG A 147 8.70 -11.79 6.63
C ARG A 147 8.80 -10.68 7.69
N ALA A 148 9.42 -11.00 8.81
CA ALA A 148 9.67 -10.02 9.88
C ALA A 148 10.32 -8.73 9.32
N GLY A 149 9.81 -7.59 9.74
CA GLY A 149 10.26 -6.28 9.29
C GLY A 149 9.72 -5.80 7.93
N ALA A 150 9.04 -6.66 7.17
CA ALA A 150 8.56 -6.29 5.83
C ALA A 150 7.53 -5.14 5.83
N ALA A 151 6.74 -5.02 6.89
CA ALA A 151 5.72 -3.98 7.02
C ALA A 151 6.18 -2.74 7.80
N ASP A 152 7.33 -2.78 8.48
CA ASP A 152 7.74 -1.77 9.47
C ASP A 152 7.80 -0.36 8.86
N ARG A 153 8.45 -0.22 7.71
CA ARG A 153 8.56 1.08 7.03
C ARG A 153 7.20 1.69 6.70
N VAL A 154 6.24 0.87 6.28
CA VAL A 154 4.90 1.37 5.91
C VAL A 154 4.09 1.72 7.15
N VAL A 155 4.26 0.98 8.24
CA VAL A 155 3.64 1.29 9.55
C VAL A 155 4.13 2.64 10.06
N ASP A 156 5.46 2.86 10.07
CA ASP A 156 6.06 4.13 10.51
C ASP A 156 5.61 5.30 9.64
N GLU A 157 5.53 5.09 8.33
CA GLU A 157 5.06 6.10 7.38
C GLU A 157 3.60 6.49 7.61
N LEU A 158 2.73 5.50 7.81
CA LEU A 158 1.31 5.78 8.12
C LEU A 158 1.11 6.49 9.44
N ASP A 159 1.91 6.17 10.46
CA ASP A 159 1.84 6.86 11.75
C ASP A 159 2.18 8.35 11.61
N GLN A 160 3.24 8.67 10.87
CA GLN A 160 3.62 10.05 10.56
C GLN A 160 2.54 10.78 9.74
N LEU A 161 2.00 10.15 8.70
CA LEU A 161 0.96 10.72 7.86
C LEU A 161 -0.31 11.03 8.67
N VAL A 162 -0.74 10.11 9.54
CA VAL A 162 -1.87 10.32 10.46
C VAL A 162 -1.61 11.54 11.36
N ALA A 163 -0.40 11.65 11.94
CA ALA A 163 -0.05 12.79 12.79
C ALA A 163 -0.12 14.12 12.01
N ILE A 164 0.44 14.16 10.80
CA ILE A 164 0.40 15.35 9.93
C ILE A 164 -1.04 15.76 9.59
N LEU A 165 -1.89 14.81 9.20
CA LEU A 165 -3.27 15.09 8.82
C LEU A 165 -4.11 15.58 10.01
N VAL A 166 -3.90 15.02 11.20
CA VAL A 166 -4.55 15.49 12.44
C VAL A 166 -4.19 16.97 12.71
N VAL A 167 -2.90 17.30 12.61
CA VAL A 167 -2.45 18.70 12.81
C VAL A 167 -3.01 19.61 11.72
N SER A 168 -3.01 19.17 10.46
CA SER A 168 -3.55 19.93 9.32
C SER A 168 -5.03 20.26 9.52
N ALA A 169 -5.86 19.28 9.91
CA ALA A 169 -7.28 19.50 10.19
C ALA A 169 -7.51 20.44 11.37
N ARG A 170 -6.70 20.34 12.43
CA ARG A 170 -6.77 21.23 13.59
C ARG A 170 -6.43 22.67 13.22
N THR A 171 -5.33 22.87 12.48
CA THR A 171 -4.87 24.19 12.04
C THR A 171 -5.87 24.86 11.10
N ALA A 172 -6.47 24.08 10.17
CA ALA A 172 -7.49 24.62 9.29
C ALA A 172 -8.72 25.10 10.08
N LYS A 173 -9.18 24.30 11.04
CA LYS A 173 -10.32 24.65 11.90
C LYS A 173 -10.07 25.89 12.76
N SER A 174 -8.86 26.08 13.29
CA SER A 174 -8.54 27.23 14.15
C SER A 174 -8.43 28.56 13.41
N ARG A 175 -8.40 28.57 12.07
CA ARG A 175 -8.39 29.78 11.23
C ARG A 175 -9.79 30.29 10.88
N GLU A 176 -10.82 29.54 11.23
CA GLU A 176 -12.23 29.92 11.00
C GLU A 176 -12.84 30.62 12.21
N THR A 177 -12.17 30.58 13.36
CA THR A 177 -12.57 31.22 14.62
C THR A 177 -11.88 32.54 14.78
#